data_472c24032136ff9f9ba677ff78179468
#
_entry.id   472c24032136ff9f9ba677ff78179468
#
_cell.length_a   1.000
_cell.length_b   1.000
_cell.length_c   1.000
_cell.angle_alpha   90.00
_cell.angle_beta   90.00
_cell.angle_gamma   90.00
#
_symmetry.space_group_name_H-M   'P 1'
#
loop_
_entity.id
_entity.type
_entity.pdbx_description
1 polymer ?
#
loop_
_entity_poly.entity_id
_entity_poly.type
_entity_poly.pdbx_seq_one_letter_code
_entity_poly.pdbx_strand_id
1 'polypeptide(L)'
;HECSSAASDVYKRQVLVGYFNGILVVRTGLPSFIVTLAMLFILRGATLAITRLITGRTQVPGLRVLIENDPIAWIFAADTFKWVFTWLGSMGLIALRQDGTPLATGVPASVLWWIGLTILATWILMKTRYGNWIFASGGDKHGARNVGVPVDRVKIGLFIGTAVASTIFACVQVLDAGSADTMRGTLKELEAIAAAVVG
;
A
#
# COMPACT_ATOMS: atom_id res chain seq x y z
N HIS A 1 -19.97 12.14 -0.67
CA HIS A 1 -20.49 10.76 -0.68
C HIS A 1 -19.89 9.88 -1.77
N GLU A 2 -19.52 10.42 -2.94
CA GLU A 2 -18.98 9.63 -4.05
C GLU A 2 -17.56 9.10 -3.79
N CYS A 3 -16.70 9.86 -3.14
CA CYS A 3 -15.32 9.44 -2.86
C CYS A 3 -15.27 8.33 -1.80
N SER A 4 -16.15 8.35 -0.81
CA SER A 4 -16.26 7.27 0.19
C SER A 4 -16.71 5.95 -0.44
N SER A 5 -17.64 5.99 -1.42
CA SER A 5 -18.06 4.78 -2.14
C SER A 5 -16.96 4.27 -3.07
N ALA A 6 -16.26 5.15 -3.78
CA ALA A 6 -15.14 4.79 -4.63
C ALA A 6 -14.00 4.16 -3.82
N ALA A 7 -13.64 4.71 -2.67
CA ALA A 7 -12.64 4.13 -1.77
C ALA A 7 -13.06 2.73 -1.31
N SER A 8 -14.34 2.54 -0.89
CA SER A 8 -14.85 1.24 -0.47
C SER A 8 -14.81 0.19 -1.58
N ASP A 9 -15.06 0.61 -2.82
CA ASP A 9 -15.01 -0.29 -3.98
C ASP A 9 -13.56 -0.69 -4.34
N VAL A 10 -12.62 0.23 -4.21
CA VAL A 10 -11.20 -0.07 -4.38
C VAL A 10 -10.74 -1.11 -3.35
N TYR A 11 -11.07 -0.94 -2.06
CA TYR A 11 -10.73 -1.92 -1.03
C TYR A 11 -11.35 -3.29 -1.30
N LYS A 12 -12.62 -3.35 -1.68
CA LYS A 12 -13.31 -4.61 -1.98
C LYS A 12 -12.63 -5.35 -3.14
N ARG A 13 -12.32 -4.63 -4.23
CA ARG A 13 -11.64 -5.22 -5.40
C ARG A 13 -10.25 -5.74 -5.01
N GLN A 14 -9.51 -5.00 -4.19
CA GLN A 14 -8.19 -5.39 -3.78
C GLN A 14 -8.19 -6.62 -2.85
N VAL A 15 -9.14 -6.69 -1.92
CA VAL A 15 -9.36 -7.88 -1.09
C VAL A 15 -9.70 -9.10 -1.97
N LEU A 16 -10.52 -8.94 -3.00
CA LEU A 16 -10.83 -10.01 -3.95
C LEU A 16 -9.57 -10.48 -4.71
N VAL A 17 -8.74 -9.56 -5.18
CA VAL A 17 -7.47 -9.91 -5.86
C VAL A 17 -6.54 -10.66 -4.90
N GLY A 18 -6.37 -10.19 -3.67
CA GLY A 18 -5.57 -10.86 -2.65
C GLY A 18 -6.10 -12.26 -2.32
N TYR A 19 -7.40 -12.40 -2.14
CA TYR A 19 -8.06 -13.67 -1.89
C TYR A 19 -7.87 -14.65 -3.06
N PHE A 20 -8.06 -14.18 -4.29
CA PHE A 20 -7.89 -14.99 -5.50
C PHE A 20 -6.45 -15.49 -5.65
N ASN A 21 -5.46 -14.62 -5.47
CA ASN A 21 -4.05 -14.99 -5.45
C ASN A 21 -3.75 -16.03 -4.36
N GLY A 22 -4.27 -15.82 -3.15
CA GLY A 22 -4.10 -16.75 -2.04
C GLY A 22 -4.68 -18.14 -2.35
N ILE A 23 -5.88 -18.21 -2.91
CA ILE A 23 -6.50 -19.48 -3.31
C ILE A 23 -5.69 -20.15 -4.41
N LEU A 24 -5.25 -19.40 -5.43
CA LEU A 24 -4.44 -19.98 -6.51
C LEU A 24 -3.17 -20.62 -5.95
N VAL A 25 -2.42 -19.93 -5.10
CA VAL A 25 -1.20 -20.46 -4.49
C VAL A 25 -1.48 -21.71 -3.64
N VAL A 26 -2.55 -21.70 -2.86
CA VAL A 26 -2.90 -22.84 -2.00
C VAL A 26 -3.37 -24.04 -2.80
N ARG A 27 -4.20 -23.85 -3.83
CA ARG A 27 -4.77 -24.95 -4.63
C ARG A 27 -3.80 -25.51 -5.66
N THR A 28 -3.01 -24.66 -6.31
CA THR A 28 -2.07 -25.12 -7.35
C THR A 28 -0.78 -25.68 -6.76
N GLY A 29 -0.42 -25.28 -5.54
CA GLY A 29 0.86 -25.63 -4.92
C GLY A 29 2.08 -24.98 -5.59
N LEU A 30 1.85 -24.12 -6.58
CA LEU A 30 2.93 -23.39 -7.26
C LEU A 30 3.62 -22.40 -6.32
N PRO A 31 4.89 -22.08 -6.57
CA PRO A 31 5.59 -21.02 -5.86
C PRO A 31 4.79 -19.70 -5.93
N SER A 32 4.61 -19.07 -4.80
CA SER A 32 3.82 -17.82 -4.69
C SER A 32 4.31 -16.72 -5.65
N PHE A 33 5.61 -16.66 -5.88
CA PHE A 33 6.25 -15.72 -6.79
C PHE A 33 5.73 -15.86 -8.23
N ILE A 34 5.61 -17.08 -8.75
CA ILE A 34 5.13 -17.34 -10.12
C ILE A 34 3.67 -16.90 -10.27
N VAL A 35 2.81 -17.25 -9.31
CA VAL A 35 1.39 -16.90 -9.34
C VAL A 35 1.18 -15.40 -9.26
N THR A 36 1.91 -14.73 -8.37
CA THR A 36 1.78 -13.28 -8.21
C THR A 36 2.34 -12.49 -9.39
N LEU A 37 3.44 -12.93 -10.00
CA LEU A 37 3.95 -12.33 -11.24
C LEU A 37 2.98 -12.48 -12.40
N ALA A 38 2.40 -13.67 -12.60
CA ALA A 38 1.40 -13.89 -13.64
C ALA A 38 0.20 -12.93 -13.46
N MET A 39 -0.31 -12.83 -12.23
CA MET A 39 -1.41 -11.92 -11.91
C MET A 39 -1.04 -10.45 -12.11
N LEU A 40 0.19 -10.06 -11.77
CA LEU A 40 0.71 -8.70 -12.00
C LEU A 40 0.65 -8.33 -13.48
N PHE A 41 1.14 -9.21 -14.38
CA PHE A 41 1.10 -8.94 -15.82
C PHE A 41 -0.31 -8.89 -16.37
N ILE A 42 -1.20 -9.79 -15.92
CA ILE A 42 -2.61 -9.78 -16.31
C ILE A 42 -3.29 -8.48 -15.89
N LEU A 43 -3.17 -8.09 -14.63
CA LEU A 43 -3.80 -6.88 -14.11
C LEU A 43 -3.20 -5.62 -14.75
N ARG A 44 -1.91 -5.58 -14.97
CA ARG A 44 -1.23 -4.46 -15.63
C ARG A 44 -1.68 -4.30 -17.07
N GLY A 45 -1.73 -5.39 -17.83
CA GLY A 45 -2.25 -5.38 -19.20
C GLY A 45 -3.71 -4.94 -19.26
N ALA A 46 -4.55 -5.47 -18.37
CA ALA A 46 -5.95 -5.08 -18.26
C ALA A 46 -6.11 -3.58 -17.91
N THR A 47 -5.34 -3.09 -16.93
CA THR A 47 -5.38 -1.68 -16.55
C THR A 47 -4.98 -0.76 -17.69
N LEU A 48 -3.89 -1.07 -18.40
CA LEU A 48 -3.46 -0.31 -19.57
C LEU A 48 -4.51 -0.31 -20.68
N ALA A 49 -5.09 -1.46 -21.00
CA ALA A 49 -6.10 -1.59 -22.03
C ALA A 49 -7.37 -0.79 -21.67
N ILE A 50 -7.90 -0.98 -20.46
CA ILE A 50 -9.12 -0.32 -20.00
C ILE A 50 -8.91 1.21 -19.92
N THR A 51 -7.78 1.66 -19.35
CA THR A 51 -7.50 3.10 -19.23
C THR A 51 -7.39 3.75 -20.61
N ARG A 52 -6.71 3.12 -21.56
CA ARG A 52 -6.63 3.63 -22.95
C ARG A 52 -7.98 3.65 -23.67
N LEU A 53 -8.80 2.63 -23.46
CA LEU A 53 -10.14 2.57 -24.08
C LEU A 53 -11.07 3.68 -23.55
N ILE A 54 -10.99 4.00 -22.25
CA ILE A 54 -11.89 4.97 -21.61
C ILE A 54 -11.38 6.39 -21.77
N THR A 55 -10.08 6.63 -21.55
CA THR A 55 -9.52 8.00 -21.46
C THR A 55 -8.67 8.40 -22.67
N GLY A 56 -8.32 7.45 -23.54
CA GLY A 56 -7.37 7.68 -24.65
C GLY A 56 -5.94 7.97 -24.21
N ARG A 57 -5.66 7.97 -22.90
CA ARG A 57 -4.36 8.34 -22.29
C ARG A 57 -3.94 7.30 -21.27
N THR A 58 -2.66 7.28 -20.91
CA THR A 58 -2.09 6.42 -19.86
C THR A 58 -2.02 7.10 -18.51
N GLN A 59 -2.18 8.42 -18.48
CA GLN A 59 -2.19 9.24 -17.26
C GLN A 59 -3.49 10.01 -17.16
N VAL A 60 -4.05 10.07 -15.95
CA VAL A 60 -5.21 10.89 -15.60
C VAL A 60 -4.72 12.02 -14.70
N PRO A 61 -4.48 13.23 -15.25
CA PRO A 61 -4.09 14.41 -14.47
C PRO A 61 -5.31 15.05 -13.80
N GLY A 62 -5.07 15.98 -12.87
CA GLY A 62 -6.12 16.84 -12.32
C GLY A 62 -6.82 16.30 -11.07
N LEU A 63 -6.28 15.26 -10.45
CA LEU A 63 -6.82 14.74 -9.18
C LEU A 63 -6.64 15.73 -8.01
N ARG A 64 -5.74 16.71 -8.11
CA ARG A 64 -5.53 17.75 -7.07
C ARG A 64 -6.80 18.54 -6.76
N VAL A 65 -7.59 18.88 -7.76
CA VAL A 65 -8.84 19.64 -7.58
C VAL A 65 -9.87 18.83 -6.80
N LEU A 66 -9.89 17.49 -6.98
CA LEU A 66 -10.76 16.60 -6.23
C LEU A 66 -10.27 16.38 -4.79
N ILE A 67 -8.95 16.44 -4.58
CA ILE A 67 -8.29 16.24 -3.28
C ILE A 67 -8.55 17.42 -2.34
N GLU A 68 -8.54 18.65 -2.84
CA GLU A 68 -8.72 19.85 -2.02
C GLU A 68 -10.09 19.94 -1.33
N ASN A 69 -11.11 19.27 -1.87
CA ASN A 69 -12.48 19.29 -1.36
C ASN A 69 -12.86 18.06 -0.51
N ASP A 70 -11.97 17.08 -0.37
CA ASP A 70 -12.29 15.79 0.27
C ASP A 70 -11.56 15.61 1.61
N PRO A 71 -12.29 15.47 2.74
CA PRO A 71 -11.69 15.24 4.05
C PRO A 71 -10.91 13.92 4.15
N ILE A 72 -11.25 12.93 3.32
CA ILE A 72 -10.55 11.63 3.28
C ILE A 72 -9.19 11.79 2.62
N ALA A 73 -9.09 12.59 1.56
CA ALA A 73 -7.84 12.88 0.89
C ALA A 73 -6.84 13.58 1.82
N TRP A 74 -7.34 14.41 2.73
CA TRP A 74 -6.51 15.09 3.73
C TRP A 74 -5.78 14.13 4.67
N ILE A 75 -6.40 12.99 5.04
CA ILE A 75 -5.78 11.96 5.89
C ILE A 75 -4.56 11.31 5.21
N PHE A 76 -4.56 11.23 3.88
CA PHE A 76 -3.50 10.58 3.12
C PHE A 76 -2.46 11.54 2.53
N ALA A 77 -2.85 12.79 2.24
CA ALA A 77 -2.02 13.78 1.52
C ALA A 77 -1.66 15.02 2.35
N ALA A 78 -2.10 15.12 3.61
CA ALA A 78 -1.80 16.29 4.42
C ALA A 78 -0.33 16.30 4.86
N ASP A 79 0.29 17.48 4.77
CA ASP A 79 1.53 17.75 5.51
C ASP A 79 1.20 17.90 6.98
N THR A 80 1.58 16.92 7.77
CA THR A 80 1.35 16.91 9.20
C THR A 80 2.44 17.74 9.90
N PHE A 81 2.08 18.33 11.04
CA PHE A 81 2.99 19.16 11.83
C PHE A 81 3.47 20.46 11.13
N LYS A 82 2.73 21.02 10.18
CA LYS A 82 3.05 22.32 9.57
C LYS A 82 3.33 23.41 10.62
N TRP A 83 2.55 23.43 11.69
CA TRP A 83 2.69 24.38 12.78
C TRP A 83 4.05 24.28 13.51
N VAL A 84 4.61 23.06 13.65
CA VAL A 84 5.95 22.87 14.25
C VAL A 84 7.02 23.42 13.34
N PHE A 85 6.91 23.17 12.03
CA PHE A 85 7.89 23.65 11.05
C PHE A 85 7.82 25.17 10.85
N THR A 86 6.64 25.77 10.94
CA THR A 86 6.49 27.23 10.93
C THR A 86 7.09 27.85 12.20
N TRP A 87 6.90 27.23 13.35
CA TRP A 87 7.50 27.66 14.61
C TRP A 87 9.04 27.51 14.59
N LEU A 88 9.58 26.39 14.11
CA LEU A 88 11.02 26.20 13.94
C LEU A 88 11.63 27.16 12.91
N GLY A 89 10.90 27.50 11.86
CA GLY A 89 11.29 28.52 10.88
C GLY A 89 11.36 29.90 11.49
N SER A 90 10.43 30.26 12.39
CA SER A 90 10.45 31.53 13.10
C SER A 90 11.62 31.64 14.10
N MET A 91 12.16 30.51 14.57
CA MET A 91 13.37 30.45 15.42
C MET A 91 14.67 30.48 14.61
N GLY A 92 14.62 30.50 13.26
CA GLY A 92 15.80 30.50 12.41
C GLY A 92 16.56 29.17 12.32
N LEU A 93 15.94 28.08 12.82
CA LEU A 93 16.53 26.72 12.78
C LEU A 93 16.34 26.02 11.45
N ILE A 94 15.44 26.50 10.58
CA ILE A 94 15.16 25.98 9.25
C ILE A 94 15.33 27.09 8.23
N ALA A 95 15.98 26.77 7.10
CA ALA A 95 16.13 27.72 6.00
C ALA A 95 14.76 28.17 5.48
N LEU A 96 14.57 29.48 5.37
CA LEU A 96 13.37 30.11 4.84
C LEU A 96 13.52 30.29 3.33
N ARG A 97 12.42 30.09 2.60
CA ARG A 97 12.30 30.43 1.19
C ARG A 97 12.27 31.97 1.05
N GLN A 98 12.52 32.48 -0.14
CA GLN A 98 12.43 33.94 -0.41
C GLN A 98 11.06 34.54 -0.03
N ASP A 99 10.00 33.73 0.02
CA ASP A 99 8.64 34.10 0.40
C ASP A 99 8.39 34.07 1.92
N GLY A 100 9.42 33.89 2.75
CA GLY A 100 9.30 33.81 4.21
C GLY A 100 8.68 32.50 4.74
N THR A 101 8.37 31.55 3.87
CA THR A 101 7.88 30.23 4.26
C THR A 101 9.04 29.27 4.52
N PRO A 102 8.94 28.35 5.51
CA PRO A 102 9.99 27.38 5.75
C PRO A 102 10.15 26.46 4.53
N LEU A 103 11.41 26.16 4.18
CA LEU A 103 11.75 25.29 3.04
C LEU A 103 11.17 23.89 3.23
N ALA A 104 11.11 23.40 4.47
CA ALA A 104 10.44 22.18 4.85
C ALA A 104 9.04 22.52 5.39
N THR A 105 8.01 22.18 4.64
CA THR A 105 6.61 22.53 4.94
C THR A 105 5.91 21.61 5.94
N GLY A 106 6.54 20.50 6.30
CA GLY A 106 5.97 19.50 7.22
C GLY A 106 6.50 18.09 6.98
N VAL A 107 6.01 17.15 7.76
CA VAL A 107 6.24 15.71 7.51
C VAL A 107 5.11 15.23 6.62
N PRO A 108 5.40 14.68 5.44
CA PRO A 108 4.37 14.14 4.57
C PRO A 108 3.63 12.98 5.25
N ALA A 109 2.31 12.91 5.08
CA ALA A 109 1.46 11.87 5.67
C ALA A 109 1.94 10.45 5.32
N SER A 110 2.61 10.27 4.18
CA SER A 110 3.22 9.00 3.76
C SER A 110 4.17 8.41 4.80
N VAL A 111 4.97 9.25 5.47
CA VAL A 111 5.90 8.81 6.53
C VAL A 111 5.14 8.31 7.76
N LEU A 112 4.07 9.00 8.16
CA LEU A 112 3.23 8.58 9.28
C LEU A 112 2.52 7.26 8.98
N TRP A 113 1.99 7.11 7.77
CA TRP A 113 1.40 5.86 7.32
C TRP A 113 2.41 4.70 7.33
N TRP A 114 3.63 4.94 6.87
CA TRP A 114 4.70 3.94 6.90
C TRP A 114 5.03 3.50 8.32
N ILE A 115 5.24 4.44 9.24
CA ILE A 115 5.51 4.16 10.65
C ILE A 115 4.33 3.41 11.27
N GLY A 116 3.10 3.90 11.07
CA GLY A 116 1.89 3.29 11.62
C GLY A 116 1.69 1.84 11.16
N LEU A 117 1.85 1.59 9.86
CA LEU A 117 1.74 0.24 9.30
C LEU A 117 2.86 -0.69 9.80
N THR A 118 4.09 -0.17 9.95
CA THR A 118 5.20 -0.95 10.50
C THR A 118 4.95 -1.35 11.95
N ILE A 119 4.50 -0.42 12.79
CA ILE A 119 4.14 -0.70 14.18
C ILE A 119 3.01 -1.73 14.25
N LEU A 120 1.96 -1.55 13.44
CA LEU A 120 0.82 -2.46 13.39
C LEU A 120 1.24 -3.87 12.95
N ALA A 121 2.03 -3.99 11.89
CA ALA A 121 2.53 -5.27 11.39
C ALA A 121 3.41 -5.98 12.43
N THR A 122 4.32 -5.24 13.06
CA THR A 122 5.19 -5.76 14.13
C THR A 122 4.37 -6.23 15.31
N TRP A 123 3.37 -5.45 15.72
CA TRP A 123 2.47 -5.83 16.82
C TRP A 123 1.68 -7.11 16.50
N ILE A 124 1.12 -7.22 15.29
CA ILE A 124 0.41 -8.42 14.83
C ILE A 124 1.34 -9.64 14.87
N LEU A 125 2.56 -9.51 14.35
CA LEU A 125 3.52 -10.60 14.28
C LEU A 125 4.01 -11.04 15.66
N MET A 126 4.33 -10.09 16.55
CA MET A 126 4.98 -10.38 17.83
C MET A 126 4.00 -10.68 18.97
N LYS A 127 2.77 -10.14 18.92
CA LYS A 127 1.86 -10.15 20.07
C LYS A 127 0.56 -10.92 19.82
N THR A 128 0.30 -11.42 18.59
CA THR A 128 -0.95 -12.13 18.31
C THR A 128 -0.74 -13.61 18.03
N ARG A 129 -1.81 -14.41 18.27
CA ARG A 129 -1.84 -15.84 17.90
C ARG A 129 -1.64 -16.03 16.38
N TYR A 130 -2.12 -15.08 15.60
CA TYR A 130 -1.96 -15.10 14.14
C TYR A 130 -0.49 -14.99 13.74
N GLY A 131 0.29 -14.14 14.42
CA GLY A 131 1.74 -14.04 14.22
C GLY A 131 2.46 -15.37 14.49
N ASN A 132 2.12 -16.07 15.58
CA ASN A 132 2.67 -17.39 15.87
C ASN A 132 2.35 -18.41 14.76
N TRP A 133 1.14 -18.36 14.21
CA TRP A 133 0.77 -19.23 13.09
C TRP A 133 1.54 -18.88 11.80
N ILE A 134 1.84 -17.61 11.58
CA ILE A 134 2.67 -17.18 10.44
C ILE A 134 4.08 -17.78 10.57
N PHE A 135 4.72 -17.64 11.74
CA PHE A 135 6.05 -18.20 11.98
C PHE A 135 6.06 -19.74 11.88
N ALA A 136 5.08 -20.40 12.48
CA ALA A 136 4.96 -21.85 12.42
C ALA A 136 4.78 -22.35 10.97
N SER A 137 3.91 -21.69 10.19
CA SER A 137 3.64 -22.07 8.80
C SER A 137 4.78 -21.75 7.84
N GLY A 138 5.66 -20.80 8.21
CA GLY A 138 6.86 -20.44 7.46
C GLY A 138 8.03 -21.38 7.72
N GLY A 139 8.19 -21.88 8.93
CA GLY A 139 9.26 -22.78 9.32
C GLY A 139 9.06 -24.22 8.79
N ASP A 140 7.99 -24.87 9.26
CA ASP A 140 7.60 -26.20 8.80
C ASP A 140 6.10 -26.28 8.55
N LYS A 141 5.72 -26.33 7.28
CA LYS A 141 4.32 -26.42 6.85
C LYS A 141 3.62 -27.69 7.31
N HIS A 142 4.32 -28.84 7.32
CA HIS A 142 3.75 -30.13 7.69
C HIS A 142 3.63 -30.23 9.23
N GLY A 143 4.67 -29.85 9.95
CA GLY A 143 4.65 -29.80 11.41
C GLY A 143 3.58 -28.84 11.94
N ALA A 144 3.43 -27.67 11.35
CA ALA A 144 2.39 -26.71 11.72
C ALA A 144 0.97 -27.27 11.54
N ARG A 145 0.72 -27.99 10.45
CA ARG A 145 -0.59 -28.69 10.24
C ARG A 145 -0.85 -29.75 11.29
N ASN A 146 0.17 -30.51 11.69
CA ASN A 146 0.03 -31.60 12.67
C ASN A 146 -0.34 -31.06 14.08
N VAL A 147 0.08 -29.84 14.41
CA VAL A 147 -0.31 -29.18 15.66
C VAL A 147 -1.57 -28.29 15.53
N GLY A 148 -2.32 -28.45 14.42
CA GLY A 148 -3.63 -27.83 14.23
C GLY A 148 -3.61 -26.39 13.69
N VAL A 149 -2.47 -25.90 13.18
CA VAL A 149 -2.40 -24.57 12.54
C VAL A 149 -3.08 -24.62 11.16
N PRO A 150 -4.04 -23.72 10.87
CA PRO A 150 -4.74 -23.67 9.59
C PRO A 150 -3.88 -22.97 8.53
N VAL A 151 -2.78 -23.61 8.10
CA VAL A 151 -1.74 -23.06 7.23
C VAL A 151 -2.31 -22.40 5.94
N ASP A 152 -3.32 -23.01 5.35
CA ASP A 152 -3.91 -22.50 4.09
C ASP A 152 -4.68 -21.19 4.33
N ARG A 153 -5.41 -21.08 5.45
CA ARG A 153 -6.10 -19.84 5.84
C ARG A 153 -5.12 -18.74 6.21
N VAL A 154 -4.02 -19.10 6.87
CA VAL A 154 -2.94 -18.15 7.21
C VAL A 154 -2.33 -17.58 5.93
N LYS A 155 -2.01 -18.41 4.93
CA LYS A 155 -1.49 -17.96 3.64
C LYS A 155 -2.46 -17.03 2.92
N ILE A 156 -3.72 -17.41 2.79
CA ILE A 156 -4.75 -16.57 2.16
C ILE A 156 -4.87 -15.22 2.89
N GLY A 157 -4.88 -15.23 4.22
CA GLY A 157 -4.93 -14.01 5.02
C GLY A 157 -3.74 -13.09 4.81
N LEU A 158 -2.53 -13.64 4.63
CA LEU A 158 -1.33 -12.87 4.29
C LEU A 158 -1.44 -12.21 2.91
N PHE A 159 -1.97 -12.92 1.90
CA PHE A 159 -2.22 -12.33 0.57
C PHE A 159 -3.24 -11.20 0.62
N ILE A 160 -4.29 -11.34 1.43
CA ILE A 160 -5.27 -10.26 1.64
C ILE A 160 -4.60 -9.08 2.37
N GLY A 161 -3.83 -9.33 3.41
CA GLY A 161 -3.11 -8.30 4.17
C GLY A 161 -2.13 -7.49 3.30
N THR A 162 -1.33 -8.18 2.47
CA THR A 162 -0.42 -7.50 1.53
C THR A 162 -1.18 -6.72 0.46
N ALA A 163 -2.31 -7.23 -0.03
CA ALA A 163 -3.15 -6.53 -0.98
C ALA A 163 -3.75 -5.24 -0.38
N VAL A 164 -4.21 -5.27 0.86
CA VAL A 164 -4.69 -4.08 1.58
C VAL A 164 -3.57 -3.07 1.81
N ALA A 165 -2.40 -3.52 2.25
CA ALA A 165 -1.23 -2.64 2.46
C ALA A 165 -0.79 -1.97 1.15
N SER A 166 -0.76 -2.70 0.03
CA SER A 166 -0.44 -2.14 -1.28
C SER A 166 -1.48 -1.13 -1.77
N THR A 167 -2.75 -1.29 -1.39
CA THR A 167 -3.80 -0.32 -1.71
C THR A 167 -3.58 0.99 -0.95
N ILE A 168 -3.26 0.92 0.34
CA ILE A 168 -2.94 2.12 1.14
C ILE A 168 -1.74 2.84 0.52
N PHE A 169 -0.69 2.11 0.16
CA PHE A 169 0.49 2.67 -0.52
C PHE A 169 0.13 3.34 -1.85
N ALA A 170 -0.71 2.72 -2.67
CA ALA A 170 -1.16 3.28 -3.93
C ALA A 170 -1.99 4.56 -3.74
N CYS A 171 -2.89 4.58 -2.75
CA CYS A 171 -3.66 5.78 -2.41
C CYS A 171 -2.75 6.94 -2.00
N VAL A 172 -1.79 6.69 -1.11
CA VAL A 172 -0.82 7.71 -0.69
C VAL A 172 -0.03 8.23 -1.88
N GLN A 173 0.47 7.35 -2.76
CA GLN A 173 1.24 7.76 -3.94
C GLN A 173 0.43 8.58 -4.96
N VAL A 174 -0.82 8.20 -5.21
CA VAL A 174 -1.69 8.90 -6.16
C VAL A 174 -2.05 10.29 -5.63
N LEU A 175 -2.34 10.40 -4.35
CA LEU A 175 -2.72 11.66 -3.70
C LEU A 175 -1.53 12.61 -3.59
N ASP A 176 -0.36 12.10 -3.22
CA ASP A 176 0.88 12.90 -3.14
C ASP A 176 1.28 13.46 -4.51
N ALA A 177 1.19 12.66 -5.56
CA ALA A 177 1.49 13.08 -6.92
C ALA A 177 0.39 13.90 -7.61
N GLY A 178 -0.84 13.88 -7.10
CA GLY A 178 -2.01 14.55 -7.70
C GLY A 178 -2.38 14.04 -9.10
N SER A 179 -1.93 12.85 -9.46
CA SER A 179 -2.19 12.21 -10.76
C SER A 179 -2.16 10.69 -10.65
N ALA A 180 -3.04 10.01 -11.37
CA ALA A 180 -3.01 8.56 -11.53
C ALA A 180 -2.29 8.18 -12.83
N ASP A 181 -1.23 7.37 -12.71
CA ASP A 181 -0.46 6.87 -13.84
C ASP A 181 -0.46 5.33 -13.79
N THR A 182 -0.80 4.70 -14.92
CA THR A 182 -0.82 3.24 -15.05
C THR A 182 0.57 2.60 -14.95
N MET A 183 1.64 3.38 -15.18
CA MET A 183 3.03 2.91 -15.08
C MET A 183 3.64 3.17 -13.71
N ARG A 184 2.95 3.86 -12.82
CA ARG A 184 3.40 4.11 -11.46
C ARG A 184 3.44 2.80 -10.66
N GLY A 185 4.49 2.61 -9.87
CA GLY A 185 4.71 1.36 -9.15
C GLY A 185 5.48 0.29 -9.94
N THR A 186 5.94 0.59 -11.17
CA THR A 186 6.81 -0.32 -11.92
C THR A 186 8.11 -0.56 -11.14
N LEU A 187 8.51 -1.83 -11.05
CA LEU A 187 9.69 -2.32 -10.32
C LEU A 187 9.60 -2.21 -8.78
N LYS A 188 8.52 -1.71 -8.22
CA LYS A 188 8.34 -1.66 -6.75
C LYS A 188 8.25 -3.06 -6.12
N GLU A 189 7.81 -4.04 -6.88
CA GLU A 189 7.86 -5.45 -6.49
C GLU A 189 9.29 -5.93 -6.24
N LEU A 190 10.24 -5.54 -7.10
CA LEU A 190 11.65 -5.91 -6.95
C LEU A 190 12.30 -5.18 -5.76
N GLU A 191 11.99 -3.90 -5.57
CA GLU A 191 12.44 -3.14 -4.40
C GLU A 191 11.94 -3.78 -3.09
N ALA A 192 10.67 -4.19 -3.05
CA ALA A 192 10.09 -4.84 -1.87
C ALA A 192 10.73 -6.21 -1.59
N ILE A 193 11.00 -7.01 -2.64
CA ILE A 193 11.70 -8.29 -2.50
C ILE A 193 13.14 -8.05 -2.01
N ALA A 194 13.85 -7.10 -2.59
CA ALA A 194 15.20 -6.77 -2.18
C ALA A 194 15.25 -6.32 -0.71
N ALA A 195 14.32 -5.46 -0.29
CA ALA A 195 14.21 -5.03 1.10
C ALA A 195 13.93 -6.20 2.06
N ALA A 196 13.10 -7.16 1.67
CA ALA A 196 12.79 -8.32 2.49
C ALA A 196 13.93 -9.35 2.58
N VAL A 197 14.78 -9.43 1.55
CA VAL A 197 15.91 -10.39 1.49
C VAL A 197 17.16 -9.83 2.15
N VAL A 198 17.40 -8.54 1.99
CA VAL A 198 18.60 -7.88 2.57
C VAL A 198 18.41 -7.58 4.06
N GLY A 199 17.18 -7.36 4.53
CA GLY A 199 16.82 -7.08 5.93
C GLY A 199 16.64 -5.61 6.17
#